data_2bf8a8281ff262fbb417fe71a59b724c
#
_entry.id   2bf8a8281ff262fbb417fe71a59b724c
#
_cell.length_a   1.000
_cell.length_b   1.000
_cell.length_c   1.000
_cell.angle_alpha   90.00
_cell.angle_beta   90.00
_cell.angle_gamma   90.00
#
_symmetry.space_group_name_H-M   'P 1'
#
loop_
_entity.id
_entity.type
_entity.pdbx_description
1 polymer ?
#
loop_
_entity_poly.entity_id
_entity_poly.type
_entity_poly.pdbx_seq_one_letter_code
_entity_poly.pdbx_strand_id
1 'polypeptide(L)'
;MAYKALYRACRPTCFDEVIGQEITVKTLRAQVSSGRIAHAYLFTGPRGTGKTTVAKIFARAVNCPEPVNGDACGKCEVCRQLSAPNVDIIEMDAASNNGVDEVRSIRDNIVFPPQCGKYKVYIIDEVHMLSGGAFNALLKTLEEPPEHALFILATTEVHKLPATILSRCQRFNFRNISTSDIAAHLSDILSSRGVTAQEEAVELIARTAEGGMRDALSIADTCLAYCGDNITYEDVVNVLGTADSEFIFNVADRLIARDRRALIASVDTLVEQGRDPGVFLKDLIGHFSDLLAVSAAPESIRFEGVSREKRERLALEAKQAGDEMLLRTVEILSQAEGPMRVGTRPRIALEAAFMRVCAPALERDAAALTDRINVLEKELAALKTGGAVITQEPPQPVPERKNTPVARQAQAPQKPQQKETDGGAKTPAQTPGGDSELWQALLGRVRKSNPLVYSALSQAVGGVLSGGSYTVTFPEGNDSKMNFCKKKQELIALELSALVQDKPTVLFQSGISTKSADEELEFRQKALDIFGSDAVKFT
;
A
#
# COMPACT_ATOMS: atom_id res chain seq x y z
N MET A 1 -33.21 21.83 -0.22
CA MET A 1 -32.70 20.79 -1.14
C MET A 1 -31.73 19.93 -0.38
N ALA A 2 -31.67 18.61 -0.63
CA ALA A 2 -30.68 17.77 0.01
C ALA A 2 -29.28 18.19 -0.47
N TYR A 3 -28.31 18.28 0.45
CA TYR A 3 -26.93 18.58 0.14
C TYR A 3 -26.35 17.56 -0.86
N LYS A 4 -25.71 18.04 -1.91
CA LYS A 4 -25.07 17.19 -2.93
C LYS A 4 -23.58 17.52 -2.97
N ALA A 5 -22.76 16.54 -2.62
CA ALA A 5 -21.30 16.67 -2.59
C ALA A 5 -20.73 17.22 -3.92
N LEU A 6 -19.66 18.03 -3.84
CA LEU A 6 -19.06 18.74 -4.98
C LEU A 6 -18.71 17.79 -6.13
N TYR A 7 -18.07 16.66 -5.83
CA TYR A 7 -17.69 15.68 -6.86
C TYR A 7 -18.86 15.05 -7.62
N ARG A 8 -20.09 15.13 -7.08
CA ARG A 8 -21.33 14.72 -7.76
C ARG A 8 -21.99 15.88 -8.48
N ALA A 9 -21.95 17.07 -7.89
CA ALA A 9 -22.60 18.25 -8.43
C ALA A 9 -21.86 18.84 -9.64
N CYS A 10 -20.52 18.78 -9.63
CA CYS A 10 -19.63 19.30 -10.67
C CYS A 10 -19.11 18.19 -11.61
N ARG A 11 -19.84 17.04 -11.69
CA ARG A 11 -19.45 15.96 -12.58
C ARG A 11 -19.67 16.36 -14.04
N PRO A 12 -18.63 16.29 -14.91
CA PRO A 12 -18.74 16.59 -16.33
C PRO A 12 -19.91 15.87 -17.00
N THR A 13 -20.62 16.59 -17.86
CA THR A 13 -21.78 16.09 -18.62
C THR A 13 -21.53 16.01 -20.11
N CYS A 14 -20.50 16.68 -20.60
CA CYS A 14 -20.01 16.64 -21.98
C CYS A 14 -18.49 16.51 -22.02
N PHE A 15 -17.95 16.19 -23.18
CA PHE A 15 -16.50 16.01 -23.36
C PHE A 15 -15.71 17.30 -23.19
N ASP A 16 -16.30 18.48 -23.45
CA ASP A 16 -15.62 19.78 -23.29
C ASP A 16 -15.29 20.11 -21.83
N GLU A 17 -16.03 19.54 -20.89
CA GLU A 17 -15.81 19.72 -19.45
C GLU A 17 -14.76 18.74 -18.89
N VAL A 18 -14.24 17.81 -19.71
CA VAL A 18 -13.26 16.79 -19.25
C VAL A 18 -11.84 17.36 -19.36
N ILE A 19 -11.13 17.37 -18.24
CA ILE A 19 -9.79 17.96 -18.13
C ILE A 19 -8.70 16.90 -18.15
N GLY A 20 -7.57 17.23 -18.77
CA GLY A 20 -6.34 16.42 -18.76
C GLY A 20 -6.40 15.12 -19.55
N GLN A 21 -7.44 14.90 -20.39
CA GLN A 21 -7.63 13.68 -21.17
C GLN A 21 -7.85 13.94 -22.66
N GLU A 22 -7.17 14.96 -23.24
CA GLU A 22 -7.43 15.52 -24.58
C GLU A 22 -7.35 14.44 -25.67
N ILE A 23 -6.33 13.57 -25.62
CA ILE A 23 -6.13 12.51 -26.64
C ILE A 23 -7.28 11.52 -26.61
N THR A 24 -7.66 11.06 -25.42
CA THR A 24 -8.77 10.12 -25.20
C THR A 24 -10.08 10.74 -25.70
N VAL A 25 -10.38 11.96 -25.27
CA VAL A 25 -11.59 12.71 -25.63
C VAL A 25 -11.66 12.92 -27.15
N LYS A 26 -10.57 13.41 -27.78
CA LYS A 26 -10.50 13.63 -29.21
C LYS A 26 -10.77 12.35 -30.01
N THR A 27 -10.21 11.23 -29.56
CA THR A 27 -10.39 9.94 -30.24
C THR A 27 -11.84 9.46 -30.12
N LEU A 28 -12.43 9.51 -28.90
CA LEU A 28 -13.82 9.09 -28.67
C LEU A 28 -14.81 9.97 -29.47
N ARG A 29 -14.61 11.29 -29.51
CA ARG A 29 -15.41 12.21 -30.35
C ARG A 29 -15.35 11.85 -31.84
N ALA A 30 -14.15 11.55 -32.34
CA ALA A 30 -13.97 11.16 -33.75
C ALA A 30 -14.71 9.84 -34.05
N GLN A 31 -14.73 8.89 -33.13
CA GLN A 31 -15.48 7.64 -33.27
C GLN A 31 -16.99 7.87 -33.31
N VAL A 32 -17.53 8.70 -32.38
CA VAL A 32 -18.96 9.05 -32.40
C VAL A 32 -19.31 9.74 -33.72
N SER A 33 -18.53 10.72 -34.15
CA SER A 33 -18.80 11.48 -35.39
C SER A 33 -18.72 10.62 -36.64
N SER A 34 -17.83 9.63 -36.68
CA SER A 34 -17.67 8.71 -37.83
C SER A 34 -18.60 7.48 -37.78
N GLY A 35 -19.28 7.26 -36.64
CA GLY A 35 -20.10 6.08 -36.42
C GLY A 35 -19.31 4.75 -36.28
N ARG A 36 -17.98 4.83 -36.16
CA ARG A 36 -17.10 3.65 -36.00
C ARG A 36 -16.93 3.29 -34.56
N ILE A 37 -17.96 2.66 -33.96
CA ILE A 37 -17.99 2.27 -32.56
C ILE A 37 -17.53 0.81 -32.42
N ALA A 38 -16.54 0.57 -31.56
CA ALA A 38 -16.14 -0.79 -31.20
C ALA A 38 -17.14 -1.41 -30.21
N HIS A 39 -17.22 -2.73 -30.14
CA HIS A 39 -18.11 -3.44 -29.22
C HIS A 39 -17.64 -3.38 -27.76
N ALA A 40 -16.34 -3.20 -27.51
CA ALA A 40 -15.78 -3.16 -26.15
C ALA A 40 -14.64 -2.14 -26.02
N TYR A 41 -14.68 -1.38 -24.95
CA TYR A 41 -13.72 -0.36 -24.55
C TYR A 41 -13.13 -0.72 -23.20
N LEU A 42 -11.83 -0.44 -23.00
CA LEU A 42 -11.17 -0.59 -21.72
C LEU A 42 -10.50 0.73 -21.33
N PHE A 43 -11.01 1.37 -20.29
CA PHE A 43 -10.48 2.59 -19.72
C PHE A 43 -9.57 2.24 -18.55
N THR A 44 -8.27 2.53 -18.69
CA THR A 44 -7.24 2.21 -17.70
C THR A 44 -6.62 3.48 -17.15
N GLY A 45 -6.21 3.49 -15.89
CA GLY A 45 -5.51 4.62 -15.29
C GLY A 45 -5.86 4.86 -13.81
N PRO A 46 -5.19 5.80 -13.14
CA PRO A 46 -5.35 6.06 -11.72
C PRO A 46 -6.79 6.42 -11.32
N ARG A 47 -7.06 6.32 -10.01
CA ARG A 47 -8.36 6.70 -9.45
C ARG A 47 -8.59 8.22 -9.63
N GLY A 48 -9.84 8.64 -9.76
CA GLY A 48 -10.18 10.07 -9.79
C GLY A 48 -9.94 10.78 -11.12
N THR A 49 -9.36 10.13 -12.14
CA THR A 49 -8.98 10.71 -13.45
C THR A 49 -10.12 10.83 -14.46
N GLY A 50 -11.35 10.47 -14.10
CA GLY A 50 -12.53 10.67 -14.95
C GLY A 50 -12.98 9.45 -15.77
N LYS A 51 -12.41 8.24 -15.60
CA LYS A 51 -12.77 7.01 -16.36
C LYS A 51 -14.28 6.77 -16.45
N THR A 52 -14.95 6.63 -15.32
CA THR A 52 -16.40 6.39 -15.25
C THR A 52 -17.23 7.58 -15.74
N THR A 53 -16.70 8.80 -15.60
CA THR A 53 -17.35 10.02 -16.12
C THR A 53 -17.35 10.04 -17.63
N VAL A 54 -16.18 9.82 -18.25
CA VAL A 54 -16.02 9.74 -19.70
C VAL A 54 -16.81 8.55 -20.28
N ALA A 55 -16.86 7.41 -19.56
CA ALA A 55 -17.71 6.28 -19.94
C ALA A 55 -19.18 6.68 -20.07
N LYS A 56 -19.72 7.43 -19.11
CA LYS A 56 -21.12 7.91 -19.15
C LYS A 56 -21.36 8.95 -20.24
N ILE A 57 -20.42 9.88 -20.45
CA ILE A 57 -20.51 10.85 -21.55
C ILE A 57 -20.52 10.12 -22.88
N PHE A 58 -19.59 9.18 -23.10
CA PHE A 58 -19.50 8.40 -24.31
C PHE A 58 -20.74 7.52 -24.55
N ALA A 59 -21.26 6.87 -23.50
CA ALA A 59 -22.48 6.07 -23.58
C ALA A 59 -23.71 6.89 -24.04
N ARG A 60 -23.80 8.15 -23.60
CA ARG A 60 -24.85 9.08 -24.04
C ARG A 60 -24.62 9.58 -25.46
N ALA A 61 -23.36 9.87 -25.82
CA ALA A 61 -22.97 10.37 -27.13
C ALA A 61 -23.24 9.36 -28.25
N VAL A 62 -22.92 8.07 -28.05
CA VAL A 62 -23.14 7.00 -29.04
C VAL A 62 -24.62 6.69 -29.27
N ASN A 63 -25.47 7.02 -28.28
CA ASN A 63 -26.92 6.82 -28.37
C ASN A 63 -27.67 8.06 -28.89
N CYS A 64 -27.00 9.20 -29.02
CA CYS A 64 -27.62 10.41 -29.52
C CYS A 64 -27.83 10.32 -31.04
N PRO A 65 -29.05 10.49 -31.56
CA PRO A 65 -29.30 10.46 -33.01
C PRO A 65 -28.64 11.63 -33.75
N GLU A 66 -28.43 12.77 -33.08
CA GLU A 66 -27.86 13.99 -33.66
C GLU A 66 -26.73 14.53 -32.76
N PRO A 67 -25.58 13.81 -32.70
CA PRO A 67 -24.46 14.28 -31.88
C PRO A 67 -23.87 15.59 -32.45
N VAL A 68 -23.58 16.53 -31.57
CA VAL A 68 -22.94 17.80 -31.93
C VAL A 68 -21.47 17.72 -31.57
N ASN A 69 -20.58 17.82 -32.56
CA ASN A 69 -19.12 17.68 -32.36
C ASN A 69 -18.70 16.39 -31.61
N GLY A 70 -19.47 15.30 -31.79
CA GLY A 70 -19.21 14.05 -31.09
C GLY A 70 -19.74 13.99 -29.65
N ASP A 71 -20.43 15.00 -29.17
CA ASP A 71 -21.14 15.02 -27.88
C ASP A 71 -22.65 14.79 -28.06
N ALA A 72 -23.30 14.30 -27.03
CA ALA A 72 -24.76 14.20 -27.00
C ALA A 72 -25.40 15.58 -27.09
N CYS A 73 -26.41 15.77 -27.96
CA CYS A 73 -27.04 17.08 -28.17
C CYS A 73 -27.77 17.63 -26.91
N GLY A 74 -28.10 16.77 -25.94
CA GLY A 74 -28.81 17.13 -24.71
C GLY A 74 -30.28 17.54 -24.87
N LYS A 75 -30.78 17.66 -26.11
CA LYS A 75 -32.12 18.23 -26.41
C LYS A 75 -33.12 17.20 -26.97
N CYS A 76 -32.65 16.18 -27.67
CA CYS A 76 -33.50 15.15 -28.27
C CYS A 76 -34.14 14.26 -27.22
N GLU A 77 -35.19 13.55 -27.60
CA GLU A 77 -35.94 12.67 -26.70
C GLU A 77 -35.07 11.60 -26.07
N VAL A 78 -34.18 10.98 -26.87
CA VAL A 78 -33.21 9.98 -26.38
C VAL A 78 -32.30 10.56 -25.31
N CYS A 79 -31.73 11.77 -25.53
CA CYS A 79 -30.87 12.42 -24.54
C CYS A 79 -31.61 12.72 -23.22
N ARG A 80 -32.88 13.11 -23.29
CA ARG A 80 -33.71 13.36 -22.09
C ARG A 80 -33.96 12.07 -21.31
N GLN A 81 -34.31 10.99 -22.00
CA GLN A 81 -34.54 9.68 -21.38
C GLN A 81 -33.25 9.11 -20.76
N LEU A 82 -32.10 9.24 -21.45
CA LEU A 82 -30.81 8.78 -20.95
C LEU A 82 -30.18 9.68 -19.88
N SER A 83 -30.77 10.84 -19.57
CA SER A 83 -30.31 11.71 -18.47
C SER A 83 -30.77 11.21 -17.08
N ALA A 84 -31.81 10.37 -17.03
CA ALA A 84 -32.31 9.69 -15.85
C ALA A 84 -31.77 8.23 -15.79
N PRO A 85 -31.82 7.55 -14.65
CA PRO A 85 -31.57 6.10 -14.60
C PRO A 85 -32.47 5.37 -15.61
N ASN A 86 -31.87 4.59 -16.49
CA ASN A 86 -32.57 3.91 -17.59
C ASN A 86 -32.00 2.51 -17.77
N VAL A 87 -32.68 1.72 -18.60
CA VAL A 87 -32.31 0.31 -18.87
C VAL A 87 -31.31 0.15 -20.02
N ASP A 88 -30.98 1.21 -20.75
CA ASP A 88 -30.08 1.18 -21.89
C ASP A 88 -28.64 1.54 -21.52
N ILE A 89 -28.41 2.27 -20.41
CA ILE A 89 -27.08 2.53 -19.84
C ILE A 89 -27.03 1.93 -18.44
N ILE A 90 -26.45 0.76 -18.32
CA ILE A 90 -26.36 -0.02 -17.08
C ILE A 90 -24.97 0.15 -16.50
N GLU A 91 -24.89 0.72 -15.29
CA GLU A 91 -23.64 0.88 -14.54
C GLU A 91 -23.56 -0.19 -13.45
N MET A 92 -22.45 -0.91 -13.41
CA MET A 92 -22.14 -1.88 -12.37
C MET A 92 -20.76 -1.59 -11.79
N ASP A 93 -20.70 -1.47 -10.47
CA ASP A 93 -19.45 -1.46 -9.72
C ASP A 93 -19.06 -2.89 -9.36
N ALA A 94 -17.98 -3.38 -9.94
CA ALA A 94 -17.49 -4.73 -9.70
C ALA A 94 -16.90 -4.93 -8.29
N ALA A 95 -16.58 -3.86 -7.55
CA ALA A 95 -16.18 -3.98 -6.16
C ALA A 95 -17.34 -4.42 -5.27
N SER A 96 -18.55 -3.96 -5.57
CA SER A 96 -19.77 -4.31 -4.84
C SER A 96 -20.49 -5.53 -5.44
N ASN A 97 -20.28 -5.82 -6.74
CA ASN A 97 -20.99 -6.84 -7.52
C ASN A 97 -20.00 -7.72 -8.28
N ASN A 98 -19.22 -8.53 -7.58
CA ASN A 98 -18.11 -9.31 -8.16
C ASN A 98 -18.46 -10.76 -8.51
N GLY A 99 -19.68 -11.19 -8.26
CA GLY A 99 -20.14 -12.56 -8.40
C GLY A 99 -20.36 -12.97 -9.86
N VAL A 100 -20.52 -14.27 -10.06
CA VAL A 100 -20.80 -14.85 -11.38
C VAL A 100 -22.24 -14.58 -11.81
N ASP A 101 -23.16 -14.51 -10.85
CA ASP A 101 -24.59 -14.40 -11.13
C ASP A 101 -24.97 -12.99 -11.60
N GLU A 102 -24.28 -11.95 -11.12
CA GLU A 102 -24.44 -10.58 -11.60
C GLU A 102 -24.03 -10.47 -13.08
N VAL A 103 -22.89 -11.08 -13.45
CA VAL A 103 -22.44 -11.09 -14.85
C VAL A 103 -23.32 -11.97 -15.72
N ARG A 104 -23.85 -13.07 -15.18
CA ARG A 104 -24.85 -13.89 -15.90
C ARG A 104 -26.13 -13.10 -16.17
N SER A 105 -26.60 -12.28 -15.22
CA SER A 105 -27.76 -11.42 -15.43
C SER A 105 -27.53 -10.39 -16.55
N ILE A 106 -26.31 -9.86 -16.68
CA ILE A 106 -25.92 -9.03 -17.84
C ILE A 106 -26.06 -9.82 -19.13
N ARG A 107 -25.51 -11.02 -19.20
CA ARG A 107 -25.57 -11.89 -20.38
C ARG A 107 -27.01 -12.22 -20.77
N ASP A 108 -27.88 -12.52 -19.80
CA ASP A 108 -29.28 -12.87 -20.06
C ASP A 108 -30.10 -11.65 -20.50
N ASN A 109 -29.73 -10.45 -20.03
CA ASN A 109 -30.38 -9.20 -20.40
C ASN A 109 -29.87 -8.57 -21.72
N ILE A 110 -28.66 -8.91 -22.16
CA ILE A 110 -28.03 -8.32 -23.34
C ILE A 110 -28.71 -8.75 -24.65
N VAL A 111 -29.40 -9.88 -24.65
CA VAL A 111 -30.16 -10.39 -25.78
C VAL A 111 -31.28 -9.45 -26.21
N PHE A 112 -31.84 -8.70 -25.25
CA PHE A 112 -32.91 -7.74 -25.53
C PHE A 112 -32.35 -6.43 -26.09
N PRO A 113 -32.92 -5.92 -27.21
CA PRO A 113 -32.49 -4.65 -27.79
C PRO A 113 -32.71 -3.47 -26.83
N PRO A 114 -32.03 -2.32 -27.07
CA PRO A 114 -32.26 -1.11 -26.29
C PRO A 114 -33.69 -0.59 -26.49
N GLN A 115 -34.19 0.16 -25.47
CA GLN A 115 -35.54 0.71 -25.50
C GLN A 115 -35.62 2.07 -26.21
N CYS A 116 -34.62 2.93 -26.01
CA CYS A 116 -34.67 4.29 -26.54
C CYS A 116 -33.41 4.67 -27.35
N GLY A 117 -32.28 4.03 -27.09
CA GLY A 117 -31.02 4.29 -27.78
C GLY A 117 -30.73 3.35 -28.94
N LYS A 118 -29.55 3.54 -29.56
CA LYS A 118 -29.01 2.64 -30.58
C LYS A 118 -28.27 1.46 -29.95
N TYR A 119 -27.60 1.72 -28.83
CA TYR A 119 -26.78 0.75 -28.13
C TYR A 119 -27.25 0.56 -26.70
N LYS A 120 -27.22 -0.69 -26.23
CA LYS A 120 -27.33 -1.05 -24.83
C LYS A 120 -25.93 -1.07 -24.23
N VAL A 121 -25.63 -0.12 -23.38
CA VAL A 121 -24.27 0.15 -22.87
C VAL A 121 -24.11 -0.41 -21.46
N TYR A 122 -23.11 -1.25 -21.28
CA TYR A 122 -22.73 -1.80 -19.98
C TYR A 122 -21.43 -1.17 -19.52
N ILE A 123 -21.49 -0.34 -18.47
CA ILE A 123 -20.34 0.27 -17.84
C ILE A 123 -19.99 -0.56 -16.61
N ILE A 124 -18.84 -1.24 -16.63
CA ILE A 124 -18.35 -2.05 -15.51
C ILE A 124 -17.15 -1.33 -14.90
N ASP A 125 -17.35 -0.72 -13.75
CA ASP A 125 -16.29 -0.01 -13.02
C ASP A 125 -15.50 -0.98 -12.14
N GLU A 126 -14.21 -0.70 -11.94
CA GLU A 126 -13.23 -1.53 -11.23
C GLU A 126 -13.30 -3.02 -11.63
N VAL A 127 -13.35 -3.25 -12.93
CA VAL A 127 -13.57 -4.60 -13.51
C VAL A 127 -12.56 -5.65 -13.03
N HIS A 128 -11.37 -5.24 -12.57
CA HIS A 128 -10.36 -6.14 -11.98
C HIS A 128 -10.82 -6.83 -10.68
N MET A 129 -11.89 -6.35 -10.05
CA MET A 129 -12.47 -6.93 -8.85
C MET A 129 -13.39 -8.13 -9.13
N LEU A 130 -13.75 -8.39 -10.40
CA LEU A 130 -14.57 -9.54 -10.78
C LEU A 130 -13.88 -10.85 -10.41
N SER A 131 -14.68 -11.82 -9.98
CA SER A 131 -14.18 -13.18 -9.75
C SER A 131 -13.76 -13.87 -11.06
N GLY A 132 -12.88 -14.88 -10.98
CA GLY A 132 -12.45 -15.63 -12.16
C GLY A 132 -13.60 -16.27 -12.93
N GLY A 133 -14.66 -16.71 -12.22
CA GLY A 133 -15.88 -17.22 -12.85
C GLY A 133 -16.68 -16.13 -13.56
N ALA A 134 -16.75 -14.92 -13.02
CA ALA A 134 -17.39 -13.77 -13.63
C ALA A 134 -16.65 -13.32 -14.89
N PHE A 135 -15.31 -13.27 -14.87
CA PHE A 135 -14.52 -13.04 -16.08
C PHE A 135 -14.82 -14.05 -17.20
N ASN A 136 -14.87 -15.34 -16.88
CA ASN A 136 -15.18 -16.38 -17.88
C ASN A 136 -16.60 -16.25 -18.44
N ALA A 137 -17.57 -15.79 -17.64
CA ALA A 137 -18.91 -15.50 -18.12
C ALA A 137 -18.93 -14.28 -19.06
N LEU A 138 -18.17 -13.22 -18.74
CA LEU A 138 -18.06 -12.00 -19.55
C LEU A 138 -17.35 -12.25 -20.88
N LEU A 139 -16.31 -13.09 -20.89
CA LEU A 139 -15.53 -13.43 -22.09
C LEU A 139 -16.41 -13.96 -23.22
N LYS A 140 -17.37 -14.85 -22.92
CA LYS A 140 -18.28 -15.41 -23.93
C LYS A 140 -19.08 -14.33 -24.66
N THR A 141 -19.49 -13.29 -23.94
CA THR A 141 -20.26 -12.17 -24.50
C THR A 141 -19.36 -11.17 -25.25
N LEU A 142 -18.09 -11.03 -24.82
CA LEU A 142 -17.11 -10.19 -25.54
C LEU A 142 -16.60 -10.86 -26.84
N GLU A 143 -16.67 -12.17 -26.96
CA GLU A 143 -16.30 -12.92 -28.18
C GLU A 143 -17.37 -12.80 -29.26
N GLU A 144 -18.63 -12.93 -28.89
CA GLU A 144 -19.76 -12.87 -29.82
C GLU A 144 -20.83 -11.86 -29.30
N PRO A 145 -20.50 -10.56 -29.29
CA PRO A 145 -21.42 -9.54 -28.80
C PRO A 145 -22.57 -9.31 -29.78
N PRO A 146 -23.82 -9.12 -29.30
CA PRO A 146 -24.90 -8.63 -30.16
C PRO A 146 -24.53 -7.26 -30.76
N GLU A 147 -24.99 -6.96 -31.96
CA GLU A 147 -24.66 -5.69 -32.66
C GLU A 147 -25.05 -4.42 -31.89
N HIS A 148 -26.07 -4.52 -31.07
CA HIS A 148 -26.56 -3.42 -30.23
C HIS A 148 -25.88 -3.34 -28.86
N ALA A 149 -24.96 -4.23 -28.51
CA ALA A 149 -24.30 -4.26 -27.22
C ALA A 149 -22.97 -3.51 -27.23
N LEU A 150 -22.75 -2.68 -26.23
CA LEU A 150 -21.51 -1.93 -26.04
C LEU A 150 -21.01 -2.11 -24.60
N PHE A 151 -19.77 -2.56 -24.46
CA PHE A 151 -19.12 -2.67 -23.16
C PHE A 151 -18.10 -1.56 -22.94
N ILE A 152 -18.12 -0.95 -21.75
CA ILE A 152 -17.11 0.00 -21.32
C ILE A 152 -16.60 -0.49 -19.96
N LEU A 153 -15.42 -1.09 -19.97
CA LEU A 153 -14.75 -1.60 -18.79
C LEU A 153 -13.80 -0.54 -18.25
N ALA A 154 -13.86 -0.24 -16.95
CA ALA A 154 -12.94 0.68 -16.32
C ALA A 154 -12.12 -0.04 -15.22
N THR A 155 -10.84 0.29 -15.09
CA THR A 155 -9.96 -0.30 -14.08
C THR A 155 -8.83 0.63 -13.67
N THR A 156 -8.45 0.56 -12.41
CA THR A 156 -7.21 1.14 -11.90
C THR A 156 -6.02 0.18 -12.03
N GLU A 157 -6.25 -1.14 -12.15
CA GLU A 157 -5.23 -2.17 -12.10
C GLU A 157 -5.28 -3.08 -13.34
N VAL A 158 -4.72 -2.60 -14.46
CA VAL A 158 -4.73 -3.35 -15.73
C VAL A 158 -3.97 -4.67 -15.66
N HIS A 159 -2.94 -4.76 -14.82
CA HIS A 159 -2.12 -5.97 -14.67
C HIS A 159 -2.88 -7.16 -14.04
N LYS A 160 -3.99 -6.91 -13.36
CA LYS A 160 -4.85 -7.95 -12.80
C LYS A 160 -5.83 -8.54 -13.84
N LEU A 161 -5.97 -7.90 -15.01
CA LEU A 161 -6.90 -8.37 -16.02
C LEU A 161 -6.32 -9.51 -16.86
N PRO A 162 -7.13 -10.54 -17.20
CA PRO A 162 -6.71 -11.59 -18.12
C PRO A 162 -6.35 -11.03 -19.50
N ALA A 163 -5.30 -11.58 -20.12
CA ALA A 163 -4.87 -11.19 -21.47
C ALA A 163 -5.98 -11.37 -22.52
N THR A 164 -6.88 -12.33 -22.31
CA THR A 164 -8.04 -12.59 -23.15
C THR A 164 -9.05 -11.44 -23.20
N ILE A 165 -9.24 -10.68 -22.10
CA ILE A 165 -10.04 -9.45 -22.05
C ILE A 165 -9.28 -8.33 -22.79
N LEU A 166 -7.97 -8.18 -22.48
CA LEU A 166 -7.14 -7.12 -23.06
C LEU A 166 -7.08 -7.15 -24.58
N SER A 167 -7.12 -8.35 -25.18
CA SER A 167 -7.05 -8.53 -26.64
C SER A 167 -8.36 -8.22 -27.39
N ARG A 168 -9.48 -8.12 -26.67
CA ARG A 168 -10.83 -7.91 -27.24
C ARG A 168 -11.36 -6.49 -27.03
N CYS A 169 -10.65 -5.68 -26.24
CA CYS A 169 -11.07 -4.32 -25.91
C CYS A 169 -10.19 -3.27 -26.57
N GLN A 170 -10.79 -2.21 -27.09
CA GLN A 170 -10.05 -1.02 -27.48
C GLN A 170 -9.61 -0.27 -26.21
N ARG A 171 -8.28 -0.12 -26.02
CA ARG A 171 -7.71 0.44 -24.80
C ARG A 171 -7.54 1.95 -24.88
N PHE A 172 -7.90 2.64 -23.79
CA PHE A 172 -7.69 4.07 -23.57
C PHE A 172 -7.01 4.26 -22.21
N ASN A 173 -5.88 4.95 -22.21
CA ASN A 173 -5.10 5.18 -21.01
C ASN A 173 -5.34 6.60 -20.49
N PHE A 174 -5.96 6.69 -19.31
CA PHE A 174 -6.18 7.91 -18.57
C PHE A 174 -4.92 8.24 -17.76
N ARG A 175 -4.48 9.48 -17.84
CA ARG A 175 -3.28 9.97 -17.14
C ARG A 175 -3.69 10.75 -15.90
N ASN A 176 -2.76 10.89 -14.97
CA ASN A 176 -2.92 11.87 -13.89
C ASN A 176 -3.10 13.25 -14.50
N ILE A 177 -4.03 14.01 -13.93
CA ILE A 177 -4.26 15.41 -14.29
C ILE A 177 -3.14 16.23 -13.64
N SER A 178 -2.61 17.25 -14.33
CA SER A 178 -1.57 18.08 -13.76
C SER A 178 -2.09 18.86 -12.55
N THR A 179 -1.22 19.16 -11.59
CA THR A 179 -1.59 19.95 -10.41
C THR A 179 -2.12 21.32 -10.81
N SER A 180 -1.53 21.94 -11.84
CA SER A 180 -1.97 23.23 -12.39
C SER A 180 -3.39 23.17 -12.96
N ASP A 181 -3.71 22.12 -13.73
CA ASP A 181 -5.05 21.98 -14.31
C ASP A 181 -6.11 21.71 -13.24
N ILE A 182 -5.76 20.90 -12.21
CA ILE A 182 -6.65 20.67 -11.06
C ILE A 182 -6.89 21.98 -10.31
N ALA A 183 -5.83 22.75 -10.02
CA ALA A 183 -5.92 24.01 -9.30
C ALA A 183 -6.78 25.03 -10.06
N ALA A 184 -6.54 25.21 -11.35
CA ALA A 184 -7.31 26.13 -12.20
C ALA A 184 -8.80 25.76 -12.20
N HIS A 185 -9.13 24.49 -12.45
CA HIS A 185 -10.51 24.06 -12.50
C HIS A 185 -11.21 24.10 -11.12
N LEU A 186 -10.48 23.79 -10.05
CA LEU A 186 -11.00 23.90 -8.70
C LEU A 186 -11.33 25.36 -8.34
N SER A 187 -10.43 26.30 -8.71
CA SER A 187 -10.65 27.74 -8.54
C SER A 187 -11.90 28.22 -9.28
N ASP A 188 -12.09 27.79 -10.54
CA ASP A 188 -13.29 28.12 -11.33
C ASP A 188 -14.57 27.60 -10.68
N ILE A 189 -14.56 26.35 -10.18
CA ILE A 189 -15.71 25.76 -9.49
C ILE A 189 -16.03 26.51 -8.20
N LEU A 190 -15.04 26.83 -7.37
CA LEU A 190 -15.23 27.56 -6.11
C LEU A 190 -15.75 28.96 -6.37
N SER A 191 -15.15 29.69 -7.31
CA SER A 191 -15.57 31.04 -7.72
C SER A 191 -17.01 31.06 -8.26
N SER A 192 -17.41 30.08 -9.07
CA SER A 192 -18.78 29.94 -9.59
C SER A 192 -19.83 29.75 -8.51
N ARG A 193 -19.42 29.34 -7.32
CA ARG A 193 -20.27 29.13 -6.12
C ARG A 193 -20.19 30.28 -5.12
N GLY A 194 -19.41 31.33 -5.43
CA GLY A 194 -19.22 32.48 -4.54
C GLY A 194 -18.26 32.20 -3.38
N VAL A 195 -17.47 31.13 -3.45
CA VAL A 195 -16.47 30.76 -2.45
C VAL A 195 -15.14 31.47 -2.78
N THR A 196 -14.56 32.12 -1.78
CA THR A 196 -13.23 32.72 -1.86
C THR A 196 -12.19 31.72 -1.34
N ALA A 197 -11.17 31.45 -2.11
CA ALA A 197 -10.07 30.57 -1.70
C ALA A 197 -8.73 31.22 -1.99
N GLN A 198 -7.78 31.09 -1.08
CA GLN A 198 -6.40 31.51 -1.31
C GLN A 198 -5.76 30.60 -2.35
N GLU A 199 -4.91 31.16 -3.21
CA GLU A 199 -4.24 30.42 -4.28
C GLU A 199 -3.40 29.27 -3.71
N GLU A 200 -2.67 29.52 -2.63
CA GLU A 200 -1.86 28.51 -1.94
C GLU A 200 -2.72 27.38 -1.36
N ALA A 201 -3.95 27.69 -0.91
CA ALA A 201 -4.91 26.68 -0.41
C ALA A 201 -5.37 25.78 -1.56
N VAL A 202 -5.71 26.34 -2.70
CA VAL A 202 -6.13 25.61 -3.91
C VAL A 202 -5.00 24.74 -4.44
N GLU A 203 -3.76 25.27 -4.49
CA GLU A 203 -2.58 24.49 -4.88
C GLU A 203 -2.31 23.32 -3.93
N LEU A 204 -2.46 23.52 -2.62
CA LEU A 204 -2.28 22.45 -1.62
C LEU A 204 -3.30 21.34 -1.83
N ILE A 205 -4.57 21.68 -2.05
CA ILE A 205 -5.62 20.70 -2.35
C ILE A 205 -5.28 19.93 -3.65
N ALA A 206 -4.89 20.65 -4.71
CA ALA A 206 -4.56 20.05 -6.00
C ALA A 206 -3.35 19.10 -5.91
N ARG A 207 -2.34 19.46 -5.12
CA ARG A 207 -1.15 18.63 -4.88
C ARG A 207 -1.52 17.35 -4.11
N THR A 208 -2.31 17.50 -3.05
CA THR A 208 -2.73 16.37 -2.19
C THR A 208 -3.64 15.39 -2.94
N ALA A 209 -4.34 15.84 -3.97
CA ALA A 209 -5.20 15.00 -4.80
C ALA A 209 -4.44 14.03 -5.73
N GLU A 210 -3.10 14.11 -5.83
CA GLU A 210 -2.22 13.20 -6.58
C GLU A 210 -2.69 12.95 -8.03
N GLY A 211 -3.27 13.96 -8.69
CA GLY A 211 -3.75 13.87 -10.07
C GLY A 211 -5.21 13.41 -10.23
N GLY A 212 -5.95 13.24 -9.14
CA GLY A 212 -7.37 12.84 -9.12
C GLY A 212 -8.32 14.01 -8.89
N MET A 213 -9.06 14.47 -9.91
CA MET A 213 -10.05 15.55 -9.76
C MET A 213 -11.14 15.22 -8.73
N ARG A 214 -11.56 13.96 -8.63
CA ARG A 214 -12.56 13.54 -7.66
C ARG A 214 -12.09 13.73 -6.22
N ASP A 215 -10.82 13.42 -5.97
CA ASP A 215 -10.22 13.52 -4.65
C ASP A 215 -10.00 14.99 -4.29
N ALA A 216 -9.57 15.85 -5.25
CA ALA A 216 -9.49 17.30 -5.07
C ALA A 216 -10.84 17.92 -4.68
N LEU A 217 -11.91 17.56 -5.40
CA LEU A 217 -13.27 18.03 -5.10
C LEU A 217 -13.80 17.51 -3.75
N SER A 218 -13.40 16.30 -3.34
CA SER A 218 -13.80 15.76 -2.03
C SER A 218 -13.08 16.48 -0.88
N ILE A 219 -11.80 16.81 -1.04
CA ILE A 219 -11.04 17.61 -0.08
C ILE A 219 -11.64 19.02 0.02
N ALA A 220 -11.89 19.67 -1.12
CA ALA A 220 -12.52 21.01 -1.14
C ALA A 220 -13.88 21.03 -0.47
N ASP A 221 -14.67 19.97 -0.65
CA ASP A 221 -15.98 19.80 -0.01
C ASP A 221 -15.86 19.71 1.53
N THR A 222 -14.82 19.02 2.01
CA THR A 222 -14.53 18.93 3.44
C THR A 222 -14.06 20.29 3.99
N CYS A 223 -13.21 21.02 3.25
CA CYS A 223 -12.79 22.38 3.63
C CYS A 223 -13.99 23.34 3.71
N LEU A 224 -14.89 23.31 2.74
CA LEU A 224 -16.13 24.10 2.77
C LEU A 224 -17.02 23.78 3.98
N ALA A 225 -17.11 22.51 4.36
CA ALA A 225 -17.86 22.12 5.54
C ALA A 225 -17.20 22.60 6.85
N TYR A 226 -15.88 22.78 6.86
CA TYR A 226 -15.11 23.21 8.02
C TYR A 226 -15.07 24.74 8.18
N CYS A 227 -14.72 25.48 7.11
CA CYS A 227 -14.46 26.93 7.17
C CYS A 227 -15.53 27.79 6.46
N GLY A 228 -16.53 27.17 5.79
CA GLY A 228 -17.56 27.92 5.06
C GLY A 228 -17.03 28.48 3.73
N ASP A 229 -17.45 29.73 3.39
CA ASP A 229 -17.24 30.31 2.07
C ASP A 229 -15.86 30.98 1.87
N ASN A 230 -14.96 30.90 2.86
CA ASN A 230 -13.61 31.45 2.77
C ASN A 230 -12.58 30.41 3.17
N ILE A 231 -11.86 29.86 2.18
CA ILE A 231 -10.87 28.80 2.39
C ILE A 231 -9.46 29.42 2.48
N THR A 232 -8.85 29.34 3.66
CA THR A 232 -7.46 29.76 3.85
C THR A 232 -6.49 28.57 3.76
N TYR A 233 -5.21 28.85 3.58
CA TYR A 233 -4.16 27.83 3.59
C TYR A 233 -4.14 27.03 4.92
N GLU A 234 -4.27 27.74 6.06
CA GLU A 234 -4.29 27.13 7.38
C GLU A 234 -5.48 26.18 7.57
N ASP A 235 -6.65 26.53 7.05
CA ASP A 235 -7.84 25.67 7.09
C ASP A 235 -7.60 24.35 6.35
N VAL A 236 -7.00 24.42 5.17
CA VAL A 236 -6.68 23.21 4.38
C VAL A 236 -5.65 22.34 5.11
N VAL A 237 -4.60 22.93 5.70
CA VAL A 237 -3.61 22.22 6.51
C VAL A 237 -4.29 21.49 7.67
N ASN A 238 -5.19 22.17 8.37
CA ASN A 238 -5.93 21.59 9.51
C ASN A 238 -6.86 20.44 9.08
N VAL A 239 -7.61 20.63 7.98
CA VAL A 239 -8.53 19.60 7.46
C VAL A 239 -7.80 18.37 6.95
N LEU A 240 -6.66 18.55 6.29
CA LEU A 240 -5.86 17.46 5.76
C LEU A 240 -5.01 16.77 6.84
N GLY A 241 -4.82 17.43 8.00
CA GLY A 241 -3.89 16.96 9.02
C GLY A 241 -2.44 16.92 8.53
N THR A 242 -2.13 17.66 7.45
CA THR A 242 -0.78 17.76 6.91
C THR A 242 0.11 18.58 7.83
N ALA A 243 1.41 18.30 7.84
CA ALA A 243 2.36 19.11 8.56
C ALA A 243 2.56 20.45 7.82
N ASP A 244 2.67 21.53 8.59
CA ASP A 244 3.08 22.81 8.05
C ASP A 244 4.44 22.64 7.34
N SER A 245 4.62 23.32 6.19
CA SER A 245 5.90 23.27 5.46
C SER A 245 7.09 23.56 6.36
N GLU A 246 6.96 24.51 7.29
CA GLU A 246 8.03 24.86 8.22
C GLU A 246 8.35 23.73 9.19
N PHE A 247 7.35 22.98 9.64
CA PHE A 247 7.57 21.79 10.48
C PHE A 247 8.32 20.69 9.73
N ILE A 248 8.01 20.49 8.43
CA ILE A 248 8.72 19.50 7.60
C ILE A 248 10.18 19.89 7.44
N PHE A 249 10.47 21.18 7.13
CA PHE A 249 11.83 21.71 7.05
C PHE A 249 12.59 21.50 8.38
N ASN A 250 11.97 21.84 9.51
CA ASN A 250 12.58 21.66 10.83
C ASN A 250 12.92 20.20 11.14
N VAL A 251 12.05 19.25 10.76
CA VAL A 251 12.33 17.83 10.97
C VAL A 251 13.41 17.34 9.99
N ALA A 252 13.42 17.82 8.75
CA ALA A 252 14.45 17.51 7.79
C ALA A 252 15.84 17.98 8.25
N ASP A 253 15.94 19.21 8.73
CA ASP A 253 17.19 19.77 9.32
C ASP A 253 17.69 18.90 10.48
N ARG A 254 16.79 18.44 11.36
CA ARG A 254 17.14 17.55 12.49
C ARG A 254 17.58 16.15 12.03
N LEU A 255 16.98 15.63 10.96
CA LEU A 255 17.42 14.36 10.34
C LEU A 255 18.81 14.51 9.74
N ILE A 256 19.07 15.60 9.01
CA ILE A 256 20.38 15.90 8.42
C ILE A 256 21.44 16.07 9.52
N ALA A 257 21.09 16.77 10.61
CA ALA A 257 21.94 16.94 11.80
C ALA A 257 22.05 15.68 12.66
N ARG A 258 21.25 14.64 12.40
CA ARG A 258 21.17 13.38 13.17
C ARG A 258 20.85 13.58 14.67
N ASP A 259 20.07 14.63 14.98
CA ASP A 259 19.64 14.94 16.36
C ASP A 259 18.47 14.05 16.78
N ARG A 260 18.81 12.88 17.32
CA ARG A 260 17.84 11.86 17.77
C ARG A 260 16.88 12.39 18.83
N ARG A 261 17.36 13.24 19.75
CA ARG A 261 16.54 13.75 20.85
C ARG A 261 15.48 14.73 20.33
N ALA A 262 15.89 15.65 19.47
CA ALA A 262 14.98 16.62 18.88
C ALA A 262 13.96 15.94 17.93
N LEU A 263 14.35 14.87 17.24
CA LEU A 263 13.44 14.09 16.39
C LEU A 263 12.33 13.40 17.17
N ILE A 264 12.65 12.74 18.28
CA ILE A 264 11.62 12.13 19.16
C ILE A 264 10.66 13.19 19.68
N ALA A 265 11.19 14.34 20.15
CA ALA A 265 10.35 15.46 20.59
C ALA A 265 9.45 16.00 19.44
N SER A 266 9.94 15.96 18.17
CA SER A 266 9.10 16.34 17.03
C SER A 266 7.94 15.37 16.81
N VAL A 267 8.16 14.06 17.04
CA VAL A 267 7.08 13.05 16.93
C VAL A 267 6.06 13.27 18.06
N ASP A 268 6.50 13.60 19.27
CA ASP A 268 5.60 13.95 20.39
C ASP A 268 4.72 15.14 20.00
N THR A 269 5.33 16.23 19.52
CA THR A 269 4.61 17.44 19.06
C THR A 269 3.60 17.11 17.94
N LEU A 270 3.98 16.27 16.96
CA LEU A 270 3.11 15.87 15.87
C LEU A 270 1.84 15.16 16.40
N VAL A 271 2.02 14.22 17.33
CA VAL A 271 0.92 13.45 17.92
C VAL A 271 0.05 14.33 18.84
N GLU A 272 0.64 15.22 19.64
CA GLU A 272 -0.08 16.17 20.49
C GLU A 272 -0.95 17.13 19.67
N GLN A 273 -0.49 17.53 18.48
CA GLN A 273 -1.26 18.34 17.53
C GLN A 273 -2.36 17.55 16.81
N GLY A 274 -2.51 16.24 17.07
CA GLY A 274 -3.51 15.38 16.44
C GLY A 274 -3.24 15.09 14.96
N ARG A 275 -2.03 15.35 14.46
CA ARG A 275 -1.65 15.09 13.06
C ARG A 275 -1.36 13.60 12.83
N ASP A 276 -1.70 13.10 11.64
CA ASP A 276 -1.49 11.70 11.28
C ASP A 276 -0.01 11.43 10.92
N PRO A 277 0.70 10.53 11.65
CA PRO A 277 2.10 10.21 11.37
C PRO A 277 2.33 9.58 10.00
N GLY A 278 1.31 8.91 9.41
CA GLY A 278 1.40 8.31 8.09
C GLY A 278 1.34 9.35 6.98
N VAL A 279 0.49 10.37 7.13
CA VAL A 279 0.44 11.53 6.21
C VAL A 279 1.75 12.30 6.31
N PHE A 280 2.20 12.59 7.53
CA PHE A 280 3.47 13.27 7.76
C PHE A 280 4.67 12.54 7.15
N LEU A 281 4.71 11.21 7.25
CA LEU A 281 5.78 10.41 6.63
C LEU A 281 5.80 10.59 5.11
N LYS A 282 4.64 10.62 4.45
CA LYS A 282 4.55 10.85 3.00
C LYS A 282 5.05 12.24 2.61
N ASP A 283 4.64 13.26 3.36
CA ASP A 283 5.09 14.63 3.14
C ASP A 283 6.61 14.74 3.28
N LEU A 284 7.18 14.06 4.28
CA LEU A 284 8.62 14.02 4.52
C LEU A 284 9.37 13.27 3.41
N ILE A 285 8.83 12.13 2.92
CA ILE A 285 9.38 11.42 1.75
C ILE A 285 9.36 12.34 0.53
N GLY A 286 8.26 13.06 0.31
CA GLY A 286 8.14 14.06 -0.75
C GLY A 286 9.23 15.13 -0.66
N HIS A 287 9.44 15.68 0.53
CA HIS A 287 10.46 16.69 0.79
C HIS A 287 11.88 16.16 0.47
N PHE A 288 12.28 15.00 0.98
CA PHE A 288 13.60 14.41 0.67
C PHE A 288 13.75 14.03 -0.81
N SER A 289 12.67 13.64 -1.48
CA SER A 289 12.64 13.44 -2.92
C SER A 289 12.84 14.75 -3.71
N ASP A 290 12.32 15.87 -3.19
CA ASP A 290 12.54 17.20 -3.75
C ASP A 290 14.00 17.64 -3.55
N LEU A 291 14.61 17.39 -2.39
CA LEU A 291 16.04 17.64 -2.14
C LEU A 291 16.93 16.89 -3.13
N LEU A 292 16.65 15.60 -3.39
CA LEU A 292 17.36 14.81 -4.40
C LEU A 292 17.21 15.40 -5.81
N ALA A 293 15.99 15.82 -6.16
CA ALA A 293 15.72 16.40 -7.47
C ALA A 293 16.43 17.75 -7.65
N VAL A 294 16.48 18.59 -6.63
CA VAL A 294 17.21 19.88 -6.64
C VAL A 294 18.72 19.62 -6.73
N SER A 295 19.25 18.64 -6.03
CA SER A 295 20.66 18.27 -6.11
C SER A 295 21.06 17.83 -7.52
N ALA A 296 20.23 16.98 -8.17
CA ALA A 296 20.54 16.41 -9.49
C ALA A 296 20.22 17.34 -10.65
N ALA A 297 19.13 18.14 -10.57
CA ALA A 297 18.62 18.98 -11.65
C ALA A 297 17.85 20.19 -11.08
N PRO A 298 18.57 21.26 -10.64
CA PRO A 298 17.95 22.43 -10.01
C PRO A 298 16.99 23.22 -10.92
N GLU A 299 17.14 23.08 -12.24
CA GLU A 299 16.29 23.74 -13.25
C GLU A 299 15.15 22.84 -13.77
N SER A 300 14.84 21.76 -13.06
CA SER A 300 13.78 20.83 -13.47
C SER A 300 12.40 21.51 -13.50
N ILE A 301 11.56 21.13 -14.48
CA ILE A 301 10.12 21.50 -14.58
C ILE A 301 9.36 21.25 -13.27
N ARG A 302 9.80 20.28 -12.47
CA ARG A 302 9.22 19.98 -11.16
C ARG A 302 9.17 21.19 -10.21
N PHE A 303 10.04 22.18 -10.42
CA PHE A 303 10.14 23.39 -9.60
C PHE A 303 9.57 24.64 -10.28
N GLU A 304 8.89 24.50 -11.42
CA GLU A 304 8.11 25.58 -12.01
C GLU A 304 6.99 25.98 -11.04
N GLY A 305 6.89 27.29 -10.73
CA GLY A 305 5.93 27.80 -9.74
C GLY A 305 6.40 27.77 -8.27
N VAL A 306 7.50 27.10 -7.94
CA VAL A 306 8.07 27.16 -6.58
C VAL A 306 8.78 28.50 -6.35
N SER A 307 8.50 29.19 -5.24
CA SER A 307 9.13 30.46 -4.90
C SER A 307 10.67 30.35 -4.87
N ARG A 308 11.33 31.43 -5.25
CA ARG A 308 12.80 31.49 -5.28
C ARG A 308 13.41 31.17 -3.91
N GLU A 309 12.84 31.71 -2.85
CA GLU A 309 13.29 31.49 -1.47
C GLU A 309 13.22 30.01 -1.08
N LYS A 310 12.11 29.34 -1.40
CA LYS A 310 11.94 27.91 -1.13
C LYS A 310 12.94 27.06 -1.91
N ARG A 311 13.22 27.41 -3.18
CA ARG A 311 14.26 26.71 -3.99
C ARG A 311 15.66 26.88 -3.42
N GLU A 312 16.02 28.09 -3.00
CA GLU A 312 17.33 28.38 -2.38
C GLU A 312 17.49 27.59 -1.06
N ARG A 313 16.43 27.50 -0.26
CA ARG A 313 16.43 26.69 0.99
C ARG A 313 16.60 25.20 0.71
N LEU A 314 15.83 24.65 -0.23
CA LEU A 314 15.98 23.24 -0.66
C LEU A 314 17.39 22.94 -1.18
N ALA A 315 17.98 23.85 -1.98
CA ALA A 315 19.34 23.67 -2.49
C ALA A 315 20.39 23.71 -1.36
N LEU A 316 20.18 24.52 -0.34
CA LEU A 316 21.07 24.59 0.82
C LEU A 316 21.01 23.28 1.62
N GLU A 317 19.81 22.80 1.95
CA GLU A 317 19.60 21.53 2.67
C GLU A 317 20.17 20.34 1.89
N ALA A 318 19.90 20.26 0.57
CA ALA A 318 20.43 19.20 -0.28
C ALA A 318 21.96 19.17 -0.27
N LYS A 319 22.62 20.34 -0.33
CA LYS A 319 24.07 20.45 -0.25
C LYS A 319 24.63 20.04 1.11
N GLN A 320 23.91 20.32 2.19
CA GLN A 320 24.32 19.91 3.55
C GLN A 320 24.23 18.40 3.75
N ALA A 321 23.14 17.79 3.30
CA ALA A 321 22.90 16.36 3.43
C ALA A 321 23.86 15.52 2.57
N GLY A 322 23.99 15.88 1.29
CA GLY A 322 24.68 15.09 0.28
C GLY A 322 23.83 13.94 -0.26
N ASP A 323 24.07 13.57 -1.53
CA ASP A 323 23.20 12.66 -2.29
C ASP A 323 23.03 11.28 -1.65
N GLU A 324 24.08 10.73 -1.06
CA GLU A 324 24.04 9.40 -0.43
C GLU A 324 23.15 9.36 0.81
N MET A 325 23.22 10.39 1.66
CA MET A 325 22.35 10.49 2.81
C MET A 325 20.90 10.70 2.36
N LEU A 326 20.66 11.52 1.33
CA LEU A 326 19.32 11.76 0.79
C LEU A 326 18.70 10.48 0.25
N LEU A 327 19.45 9.72 -0.60
CA LEU A 327 18.98 8.44 -1.15
C LEU A 327 18.64 7.44 -0.04
N ARG A 328 19.56 7.26 0.91
CA ARG A 328 19.35 6.37 2.05
C ARG A 328 18.15 6.77 2.90
N THR A 329 17.96 8.07 3.13
CA THR A 329 16.82 8.59 3.90
C THR A 329 15.49 8.29 3.19
N VAL A 330 15.40 8.55 1.89
CA VAL A 330 14.20 8.22 1.09
C VAL A 330 13.91 6.73 1.13
N GLU A 331 14.92 5.87 1.02
CA GLU A 331 14.75 4.42 1.08
C GLU A 331 14.21 3.96 2.43
N ILE A 332 14.81 4.40 3.55
CA ILE A 332 14.38 4.03 4.90
C ILE A 332 12.97 4.52 5.20
N LEU A 333 12.64 5.77 4.84
CA LEU A 333 11.31 6.34 5.07
C LEU A 333 10.27 5.61 4.21
N SER A 334 10.55 5.31 2.95
CA SER A 334 9.64 4.56 2.06
C SER A 334 9.39 3.13 2.58
N GLN A 335 10.40 2.47 3.13
CA GLN A 335 10.22 1.15 3.76
C GLN A 335 9.31 1.19 5.00
N ALA A 336 9.25 2.32 5.70
CA ALA A 336 8.38 2.49 6.87
C ALA A 336 6.90 2.67 6.51
N GLU A 337 6.56 3.05 5.27
CA GLU A 337 5.17 3.26 4.84
C GLU A 337 4.35 1.95 4.88
N GLY A 338 4.93 0.83 4.46
CA GLY A 338 4.25 -0.47 4.45
C GLY A 338 3.76 -0.93 5.83
N PRO A 339 4.61 -0.99 6.85
CA PRO A 339 4.22 -1.34 8.22
C PRO A 339 3.14 -0.42 8.82
N MET A 340 3.13 0.86 8.48
CA MET A 340 2.10 1.81 8.96
C MET A 340 0.70 1.47 8.44
N ARG A 341 0.59 0.89 7.25
CA ARG A 341 -0.71 0.49 6.66
C ARG A 341 -1.29 -0.80 7.26
N VAL A 342 -0.46 -1.69 7.82
CA VAL A 342 -0.84 -3.09 8.15
C VAL A 342 -0.95 -3.35 9.67
N GLY A 343 -1.05 -2.32 10.53
CA GLY A 343 -1.40 -2.51 11.94
C GLY A 343 -0.28 -2.31 12.96
N THR A 344 0.92 -1.89 12.56
CA THR A 344 1.90 -1.35 13.50
C THR A 344 1.43 0.04 13.94
N ARG A 345 1.65 0.41 15.20
CA ARG A 345 1.35 1.77 15.67
C ARG A 345 2.16 2.77 14.83
N PRO A 346 1.53 3.69 14.07
CA PRO A 346 2.22 4.58 13.12
C PRO A 346 3.34 5.39 13.76
N ARG A 347 3.16 5.83 15.01
CA ARG A 347 4.16 6.52 15.81
C ARG A 347 5.46 5.70 15.95
N ILE A 348 5.34 4.42 16.33
CA ILE A 348 6.51 3.54 16.56
C ILE A 348 7.28 3.32 15.24
N ALA A 349 6.56 3.15 14.13
CA ALA A 349 7.19 2.98 12.82
C ALA A 349 7.98 4.24 12.41
N LEU A 350 7.43 5.44 12.67
CA LEU A 350 8.09 6.71 12.41
C LEU A 350 9.35 6.90 13.27
N GLU A 351 9.24 6.67 14.58
CA GLU A 351 10.37 6.73 15.51
C GLU A 351 11.49 5.77 15.11
N ALA A 352 11.14 4.52 14.74
CA ALA A 352 12.10 3.53 14.28
C ALA A 352 12.79 3.95 12.98
N ALA A 353 12.06 4.53 12.02
CA ALA A 353 12.63 5.04 10.77
C ALA A 353 13.63 6.18 11.06
N PHE A 354 13.29 7.13 11.92
CA PHE A 354 14.19 8.22 12.32
C PHE A 354 15.46 7.69 13.00
N MET A 355 15.34 6.69 13.88
CA MET A 355 16.49 6.08 14.53
C MET A 355 17.41 5.37 13.51
N ARG A 356 16.85 4.70 12.50
CA ARG A 356 17.61 4.07 11.42
C ARG A 356 18.37 5.10 10.59
N VAL A 357 17.74 6.21 10.22
CA VAL A 357 18.39 7.32 9.49
C VAL A 357 19.57 7.87 10.30
N CYS A 358 19.35 8.11 11.61
CA CYS A 358 20.36 8.72 12.49
C CYS A 358 21.49 7.76 12.94
N ALA A 359 21.33 6.46 12.76
CA ALA A 359 22.26 5.46 13.26
C ALA A 359 22.73 4.47 12.19
N PRO A 360 23.50 4.92 11.17
CA PRO A 360 24.01 4.05 10.11
C PRO A 360 24.91 2.91 10.65
N ALA A 361 25.47 3.08 11.83
CA ALA A 361 26.30 2.05 12.47
C ALA A 361 25.52 0.79 12.91
N LEU A 362 24.20 0.87 13.03
CA LEU A 362 23.34 -0.26 13.39
C LEU A 362 22.93 -1.10 12.18
N GLU A 363 23.10 -0.59 10.98
CA GLU A 363 22.79 -1.28 9.73
C GLU A 363 24.08 -1.86 9.09
N ARG A 364 23.93 -3.01 8.42
CA ARG A 364 25.08 -3.74 7.81
C ARG A 364 25.03 -3.74 6.28
N ASP A 365 24.17 -2.93 5.68
CA ASP A 365 24.08 -2.81 4.23
C ASP A 365 25.16 -1.87 3.65
N ALA A 366 25.40 -1.99 2.35
CA ALA A 366 26.46 -1.26 1.67
C ALA A 366 26.25 0.27 1.75
N ALA A 367 25.00 0.75 1.67
CA ALA A 367 24.67 2.16 1.75
C ALA A 367 25.01 2.78 3.11
N ALA A 368 24.72 2.06 4.21
CA ALA A 368 25.08 2.50 5.56
C ALA A 368 26.60 2.55 5.78
N LEU A 369 27.35 1.61 5.17
CA LEU A 369 28.80 1.61 5.25
C LEU A 369 29.42 2.79 4.47
N THR A 370 28.88 3.09 3.29
CA THR A 370 29.33 4.23 2.47
C THR A 370 29.07 5.56 3.19
N ASP A 371 27.86 5.74 3.75
CA ASP A 371 27.52 6.93 4.53
C ASP A 371 28.45 7.12 5.75
N ARG A 372 28.84 6.01 6.40
CA ARG A 372 29.81 6.04 7.51
C ARG A 372 31.22 6.42 7.06
N ILE A 373 31.66 5.92 5.90
CA ILE A 373 32.95 6.29 5.30
C ILE A 373 32.99 7.80 5.03
N ASN A 374 31.96 8.37 4.41
CA ASN A 374 31.89 9.79 4.10
C ASN A 374 31.91 10.68 5.35
N VAL A 375 31.25 10.25 6.43
CA VAL A 375 31.31 10.97 7.72
C VAL A 375 32.73 10.98 8.26
N LEU A 376 33.41 9.83 8.28
CA LEU A 376 34.78 9.72 8.74
C LEU A 376 35.77 10.51 7.85
N GLU A 377 35.57 10.55 6.55
CA GLU A 377 36.36 11.37 5.63
C GLU A 377 36.18 12.87 5.88
N LYS A 378 34.93 13.33 6.12
CA LYS A 378 34.65 14.72 6.49
C LYS A 378 35.32 15.09 7.83
N GLU A 379 35.25 14.23 8.84
CA GLU A 379 35.91 14.43 10.13
C GLU A 379 37.43 14.48 9.97
N LEU A 380 37.99 13.59 9.16
CA LEU A 380 39.44 13.52 8.87
C LEU A 380 39.94 14.77 8.09
N ALA A 381 39.09 15.28 7.16
CA ALA A 381 39.37 16.53 6.44
C ALA A 381 39.32 17.73 7.40
N ALA A 382 38.36 17.79 8.30
CA ALA A 382 38.23 18.82 9.33
C ALA A 382 39.43 18.83 10.30
N LEU A 383 39.90 17.65 10.71
CA LEU A 383 41.11 17.50 11.53
C LEU A 383 42.40 17.91 10.79
N LYS A 384 42.48 17.71 9.47
CA LYS A 384 43.61 18.14 8.66
C LYS A 384 43.65 19.65 8.39
N THR A 385 42.48 20.30 8.33
CA THR A 385 42.35 21.76 8.09
C THR A 385 42.39 22.58 9.39
N GLY A 386 41.99 22.00 10.51
CA GLY A 386 42.14 22.60 11.83
C GLY A 386 43.47 22.23 12.44
N GLY A 387 44.45 23.10 12.27
CA GLY A 387 45.78 22.94 12.92
C GLY A 387 45.66 22.96 14.43
N ALA A 388 45.20 21.88 15.04
CA ALA A 388 45.30 21.65 16.48
C ALA A 388 46.66 21.07 16.78
N VAL A 389 47.54 21.89 17.29
CA VAL A 389 48.77 21.47 17.96
C VAL A 389 48.35 20.55 19.11
N ILE A 390 48.60 19.27 18.95
CA ILE A 390 48.48 18.30 20.03
C ILE A 390 49.67 18.53 20.93
N THR A 391 49.46 19.32 21.99
CA THR A 391 50.35 19.35 23.14
C THR A 391 50.18 18.01 23.85
N GLN A 392 51.10 17.11 23.62
CA GLN A 392 51.25 15.88 24.39
C GLN A 392 51.68 16.29 25.82
N GLU A 393 50.78 16.33 26.76
CA GLU A 393 51.13 16.21 28.17
C GLU A 393 51.56 14.77 28.45
N PRO A 394 52.71 14.56 29.10
CA PRO A 394 53.16 13.21 29.40
C PRO A 394 52.23 12.58 30.46
N PRO A 395 51.92 11.28 30.34
CA PRO A 395 51.01 10.60 31.28
C PRO A 395 51.62 10.52 32.65
N GLN A 396 50.89 11.03 33.65
CA GLN A 396 51.18 10.85 35.08
C GLN A 396 51.05 9.35 35.44
N PRO A 397 51.97 8.81 36.29
CA PRO A 397 51.93 7.40 36.65
C PRO A 397 50.79 7.11 37.60
N VAL A 398 49.94 6.15 37.22
CA VAL A 398 48.87 5.57 38.02
C VAL A 398 49.48 4.65 39.07
N PRO A 399 49.09 4.71 40.36
CA PRO A 399 49.66 3.88 41.40
C PRO A 399 49.31 2.41 41.25
N GLU A 400 50.33 1.56 41.30
CA GLU A 400 50.24 0.08 41.28
C GLU A 400 49.37 -0.45 42.41
N ARG A 401 48.27 -1.11 42.10
CA ARG A 401 47.61 -2.04 43.02
C ARG A 401 48.26 -3.40 42.92
N LYS A 402 48.91 -3.80 44.00
CA LYS A 402 49.46 -5.14 44.23
C LYS A 402 48.35 -6.18 44.18
N ASN A 403 48.41 -7.06 43.20
CA ASN A 403 47.62 -8.29 43.15
C ASN A 403 48.51 -9.47 43.56
N THR A 404 48.11 -10.14 44.60
CA THR A 404 48.62 -11.44 45.04
C THR A 404 48.16 -12.53 44.12
N PRO A 405 48.97 -13.54 43.79
CA PRO A 405 48.65 -14.57 42.80
C PRO A 405 47.85 -15.71 43.42
N VAL A 406 46.69 -16.04 42.82
CA VAL A 406 46.05 -17.32 43.02
C VAL A 406 46.27 -18.15 41.77
N ALA A 407 47.02 -19.23 41.96
CA ALA A 407 47.32 -20.22 40.93
C ALA A 407 46.03 -20.94 40.47
N ARG A 408 45.81 -20.97 39.17
CA ARG A 408 44.94 -21.95 38.54
C ARG A 408 45.58 -22.40 37.22
N GLN A 409 45.76 -23.72 37.17
CA GLN A 409 46.39 -24.51 36.16
C GLN A 409 45.85 -24.28 34.76
N ALA A 410 46.75 -24.17 33.80
CA ALA A 410 46.53 -24.19 32.38
C ALA A 410 46.17 -25.60 31.90
N GLN A 411 45.11 -25.75 31.12
CA GLN A 411 44.97 -26.84 30.17
C GLN A 411 44.81 -26.22 28.78
N ALA A 412 45.71 -26.62 27.89
CA ALA A 412 45.76 -26.20 26.49
C ALA A 412 44.69 -26.91 25.64
N PRO A 413 44.16 -26.30 24.59
CA PRO A 413 43.23 -26.95 23.69
C PRO A 413 43.99 -27.75 22.62
N GLN A 414 43.62 -29.03 22.49
CA GLN A 414 44.03 -29.90 21.39
C GLN A 414 43.11 -29.71 20.19
N LYS A 415 43.71 -29.54 19.02
CA LYS A 415 43.05 -29.66 17.71
C LYS A 415 42.69 -31.12 17.42
N PRO A 416 41.58 -31.43 16.79
CA PRO A 416 41.33 -32.75 16.21
C PRO A 416 41.86 -32.81 14.77
N GLN A 417 42.66 -33.83 14.51
CA GLN A 417 43.07 -34.30 13.19
C GLN A 417 41.93 -35.06 12.51
N GLN A 418 41.82 -34.88 11.21
CA GLN A 418 41.05 -35.75 10.31
C GLN A 418 41.64 -37.15 10.28
N LYS A 419 40.77 -38.17 10.26
CA LYS A 419 41.01 -39.46 9.62
C LYS A 419 39.70 -40.02 9.07
N GLU A 420 39.72 -40.21 7.76
CA GLU A 420 38.84 -41.11 7.03
C GLU A 420 39.08 -42.54 7.48
N THR A 421 38.03 -43.31 7.62
CA THR A 421 37.96 -44.73 7.16
C THR A 421 36.51 -45.22 7.20
N ASP A 422 36.20 -45.80 6.13
CA ASP A 422 35.16 -46.66 5.62
C ASP A 422 34.66 -47.74 6.61
N GLY A 423 33.36 -48.15 6.45
CA GLY A 423 32.94 -49.43 7.03
C GLY A 423 31.54 -49.39 7.69
N GLY A 424 30.52 -49.87 6.96
CA GLY A 424 29.12 -49.91 7.32
C GLY A 424 28.79 -50.65 8.61
N ALA A 425 27.72 -50.20 9.24
CA ALA A 425 26.75 -51.00 9.96
C ALA A 425 25.50 -50.16 10.26
N LYS A 426 24.38 -50.67 9.84
CA LYS A 426 23.05 -50.14 10.18
C LYS A 426 22.87 -50.22 11.71
N THR A 427 22.62 -49.07 12.33
CA THR A 427 22.04 -49.01 13.69
C THR A 427 20.69 -48.34 13.60
N PRO A 428 19.64 -48.81 14.27
CA PRO A 428 18.27 -48.36 14.11
C PRO A 428 18.10 -46.94 14.67
N ALA A 429 17.40 -46.10 13.90
CA ALA A 429 17.02 -44.74 14.30
C ALA A 429 16.19 -44.82 15.58
N GLN A 430 16.65 -44.17 16.64
CA GLN A 430 15.86 -43.88 17.81
C GLN A 430 14.68 -43.00 17.44
N THR A 431 13.47 -43.44 17.69
CA THR A 431 12.22 -42.68 17.57
C THR A 431 12.26 -41.53 18.57
N PRO A 432 12.02 -40.27 18.16
CA PRO A 432 11.96 -39.13 19.09
C PRO A 432 10.81 -39.36 20.09
N GLY A 433 11.10 -39.32 21.36
CA GLY A 433 10.16 -39.66 22.43
C GLY A 433 9.35 -38.48 22.93
N GLY A 434 8.53 -37.86 22.07
CA GLY A 434 7.57 -36.82 22.46
C GLY A 434 7.02 -36.04 21.28
N ASP A 435 5.73 -35.68 21.31
CA ASP A 435 5.07 -34.92 20.22
C ASP A 435 5.78 -33.61 19.89
N SER A 436 6.42 -32.93 20.85
CA SER A 436 7.18 -31.69 20.66
C SER A 436 8.49 -31.91 19.89
N GLU A 437 9.23 -33.01 20.14
CA GLU A 437 10.47 -33.30 19.41
C GLU A 437 10.18 -33.71 17.97
N LEU A 438 9.10 -34.50 17.76
CA LEU A 438 8.64 -34.88 16.42
C LEU A 438 8.21 -33.64 15.61
N TRP A 439 7.54 -32.70 16.25
CA TRP A 439 7.15 -31.43 15.63
C TRP A 439 8.36 -30.60 15.16
N GLN A 440 9.37 -30.45 16.02
CA GLN A 440 10.58 -29.73 15.68
C GLN A 440 11.38 -30.42 14.57
N ALA A 441 11.45 -31.73 14.59
CA ALA A 441 12.10 -32.53 13.56
C ALA A 441 11.39 -32.38 12.20
N LEU A 442 10.06 -32.41 12.18
CA LEU A 442 9.25 -32.18 10.98
C LEU A 442 9.49 -30.78 10.41
N LEU A 443 9.42 -29.73 11.25
CA LEU A 443 9.68 -28.35 10.84
C LEU A 443 11.09 -28.19 10.24
N GLY A 444 12.09 -28.83 10.85
CA GLY A 444 13.47 -28.82 10.37
C GLY A 444 13.64 -29.45 8.98
N ARG A 445 12.92 -30.52 8.68
CA ARG A 445 12.92 -31.17 7.36
C ARG A 445 12.15 -30.37 6.31
N VAL A 446 10.94 -29.95 6.64
CA VAL A 446 10.10 -29.13 5.74
C VAL A 446 10.81 -27.81 5.39
N ARG A 447 11.57 -27.22 6.30
CA ARG A 447 12.37 -26.02 6.02
C ARG A 447 13.42 -26.25 4.93
N LYS A 448 14.00 -27.46 4.86
CA LYS A 448 15.02 -27.81 3.84
C LYS A 448 14.39 -28.16 2.50
N SER A 449 13.23 -28.84 2.50
CA SER A 449 12.57 -29.30 1.27
C SER A 449 11.66 -28.23 0.64
N ASN A 450 10.95 -27.42 1.43
CA ASN A 450 10.05 -26.38 0.91
C ASN A 450 9.90 -25.19 1.88
N PRO A 451 10.64 -24.08 1.69
CA PRO A 451 10.58 -22.90 2.56
C PRO A 451 9.19 -22.25 2.66
N LEU A 452 8.36 -22.32 1.60
CA LEU A 452 7.02 -21.74 1.59
C LEU A 452 6.06 -22.54 2.49
N VAL A 453 6.13 -23.88 2.42
CA VAL A 453 5.35 -24.75 3.29
C VAL A 453 5.81 -24.62 4.74
N TYR A 454 7.11 -24.48 4.99
CA TYR A 454 7.67 -24.18 6.30
C TYR A 454 7.10 -22.89 6.89
N SER A 455 7.07 -21.79 6.10
CA SER A 455 6.54 -20.50 6.56
C SER A 455 5.06 -20.58 6.96
N ALA A 456 4.26 -21.39 6.26
CA ALA A 456 2.86 -21.60 6.61
C ALA A 456 2.70 -22.54 7.83
N LEU A 457 3.47 -23.63 7.88
CA LEU A 457 3.41 -24.64 8.92
C LEU A 457 3.93 -24.13 10.27
N SER A 458 4.93 -23.25 10.27
CA SER A 458 5.49 -22.63 11.49
C SER A 458 4.50 -21.71 12.24
N GLN A 459 3.37 -21.39 11.64
CA GLN A 459 2.28 -20.62 12.28
C GLN A 459 1.27 -21.53 13.01
N ALA A 460 1.41 -22.85 12.92
CA ALA A 460 0.62 -23.79 13.69
C ALA A 460 1.13 -23.83 15.14
N VAL A 461 0.22 -24.12 16.08
CA VAL A 461 0.52 -24.24 17.51
C VAL A 461 1.39 -25.47 17.77
N GLY A 462 1.16 -26.56 17.03
CA GLY A 462 1.89 -27.81 17.15
C GLY A 462 1.21 -28.95 16.39
N GLY A 463 1.80 -30.16 16.50
CA GLY A 463 1.25 -31.36 15.93
C GLY A 463 1.29 -32.49 16.95
N VAL A 464 0.24 -33.33 16.98
CA VAL A 464 0.07 -34.46 17.88
C VAL A 464 -0.16 -35.74 17.08
N LEU A 465 0.59 -36.80 17.39
CA LEU A 465 0.42 -38.14 16.78
C LEU A 465 -0.53 -38.99 17.63
N SER A 466 -1.68 -39.33 17.08
CA SER A 466 -2.66 -40.18 17.78
C SER A 466 -3.34 -41.14 16.80
N GLY A 467 -3.36 -42.46 17.14
CA GLY A 467 -4.12 -43.46 16.39
C GLY A 467 -3.78 -43.59 14.90
N GLY A 468 -2.51 -43.36 14.49
CA GLY A 468 -2.08 -43.43 13.08
C GLY A 468 -2.35 -42.15 12.27
N SER A 469 -2.88 -41.10 12.89
CA SER A 469 -3.03 -39.76 12.27
C SER A 469 -2.22 -38.73 13.04
N TYR A 470 -1.62 -37.77 12.26
CA TYR A 470 -0.87 -36.64 12.78
C TYR A 470 -1.70 -35.38 12.61
N THR A 471 -2.21 -34.84 13.70
CA THR A 471 -3.10 -33.68 13.70
C THR A 471 -2.31 -32.42 13.97
N VAL A 472 -2.34 -31.47 13.00
CA VAL A 472 -1.70 -30.15 13.10
C VAL A 472 -2.76 -29.12 13.44
N THR A 473 -2.57 -28.37 14.54
CA THR A 473 -3.53 -27.39 15.04
C THR A 473 -3.07 -25.98 14.69
N PHE A 474 -3.93 -25.21 14.02
CA PHE A 474 -3.72 -23.79 13.71
C PHE A 474 -4.54 -22.90 14.65
N PRO A 475 -4.03 -21.69 15.04
CA PRO A 475 -4.82 -20.72 15.77
C PRO A 475 -5.98 -20.21 14.93
N GLU A 476 -7.05 -19.76 15.56
CA GLU A 476 -8.18 -19.10 14.89
C GLU A 476 -7.72 -17.89 14.08
N GLY A 477 -8.30 -17.70 12.88
CA GLY A 477 -7.93 -16.63 11.94
C GLY A 477 -6.79 -16.99 10.97
N ASN A 478 -6.15 -18.18 11.08
CA ASN A 478 -5.12 -18.63 10.14
C ASN A 478 -5.63 -19.61 9.06
N ASP A 479 -6.92 -19.54 8.72
CA ASP A 479 -7.58 -20.46 7.77
C ASP A 479 -6.92 -20.49 6.38
N SER A 480 -6.41 -19.36 5.91
CA SER A 480 -5.72 -19.28 4.61
C SER A 480 -4.42 -20.12 4.60
N LYS A 481 -3.65 -20.09 5.71
CA LYS A 481 -2.40 -20.86 5.86
C LYS A 481 -2.69 -22.33 6.09
N MET A 482 -3.71 -22.66 6.87
CA MET A 482 -4.20 -24.03 7.05
C MET A 482 -4.64 -24.64 5.70
N ASN A 483 -5.41 -23.90 4.89
CA ASN A 483 -5.84 -24.35 3.56
C ASN A 483 -4.67 -24.51 2.58
N PHE A 484 -3.64 -23.67 2.70
CA PHE A 484 -2.40 -23.84 1.94
C PHE A 484 -1.67 -25.12 2.32
N CYS A 485 -1.54 -25.42 3.62
CA CYS A 485 -0.94 -26.66 4.11
C CYS A 485 -1.78 -27.89 3.72
N LYS A 486 -3.11 -27.82 3.74
CA LYS A 486 -4.01 -28.88 3.23
C LYS A 486 -3.73 -29.21 1.76
N LYS A 487 -3.53 -28.21 0.89
CA LYS A 487 -3.17 -28.41 -0.53
C LYS A 487 -1.79 -29.06 -0.72
N LYS A 488 -0.93 -29.03 0.29
CA LYS A 488 0.42 -29.61 0.29
C LYS A 488 0.56 -30.78 1.29
N GLN A 489 -0.57 -31.39 1.67
CA GLN A 489 -0.66 -32.47 2.64
C GLN A 489 0.25 -33.65 2.29
N GLU A 490 0.34 -34.04 1.03
CA GLU A 490 1.17 -35.14 0.54
C GLU A 490 2.66 -34.92 0.82
N LEU A 491 3.16 -33.69 0.63
CA LEU A 491 4.55 -33.33 0.90
C LEU A 491 4.84 -33.40 2.41
N ILE A 492 3.93 -32.91 3.23
CA ILE A 492 4.07 -32.95 4.69
C ILE A 492 4.02 -34.40 5.19
N ALA A 493 3.13 -35.21 4.64
CA ALA A 493 3.04 -36.63 4.95
C ALA A 493 4.30 -37.42 4.54
N LEU A 494 4.92 -37.08 3.41
CA LEU A 494 6.18 -37.68 2.95
C LEU A 494 7.33 -37.37 3.93
N GLU A 495 7.46 -36.10 4.34
CA GLU A 495 8.51 -35.69 5.28
C GLU A 495 8.28 -36.27 6.68
N LEU A 496 7.02 -36.42 7.07
CA LEU A 496 6.65 -37.06 8.34
C LEU A 496 6.91 -38.59 8.31
N SER A 497 6.62 -39.27 7.21
CA SER A 497 6.87 -40.69 7.05
C SER A 497 8.37 -41.05 7.10
N ALA A 498 9.25 -40.08 6.86
CA ALA A 498 10.68 -40.27 7.05
C ALA A 498 11.15 -40.15 8.53
N LEU A 499 10.27 -39.68 9.41
CA LEU A 499 10.53 -39.54 10.84
C LEU A 499 9.82 -40.64 11.66
N VAL A 500 8.69 -41.13 11.18
CA VAL A 500 7.88 -42.16 11.83
C VAL A 500 7.85 -43.38 10.91
N GLN A 501 8.03 -44.60 11.48
CA GLN A 501 8.08 -45.86 10.72
C GLN A 501 6.78 -46.21 9.98
N ASP A 502 5.65 -45.62 10.42
CA ASP A 502 4.34 -45.74 9.77
C ASP A 502 4.04 -44.55 8.86
N LYS A 503 3.11 -44.71 7.93
CA LYS A 503 2.62 -43.59 7.07
C LYS A 503 1.40 -42.92 7.73
N PRO A 504 1.58 -41.97 8.64
CA PRO A 504 0.46 -41.32 9.30
C PRO A 504 -0.31 -40.43 8.35
N THR A 505 -1.63 -40.41 8.47
CA THR A 505 -2.47 -39.47 7.78
C THR A 505 -2.34 -38.10 8.46
N VAL A 506 -2.00 -37.04 7.71
CA VAL A 506 -1.89 -35.69 8.27
C VAL A 506 -3.26 -35.02 8.25
N LEU A 507 -3.73 -34.56 9.38
CA LEU A 507 -4.99 -33.83 9.54
C LEU A 507 -4.71 -32.39 9.99
N PHE A 508 -5.57 -31.46 9.58
CA PHE A 508 -5.45 -30.06 9.96
C PHE A 508 -6.75 -29.59 10.60
N GLN A 509 -6.64 -28.99 11.78
CA GLN A 509 -7.77 -28.42 12.50
C GLN A 509 -7.50 -26.99 12.95
N SER A 510 -8.53 -26.18 13.07
CA SER A 510 -8.52 -24.89 13.75
C SER A 510 -8.85 -25.12 15.22
N GLY A 511 -8.01 -24.65 16.13
CA GLY A 511 -8.16 -24.85 17.58
C GLY A 511 -8.09 -23.54 18.34
N ILE A 512 -8.64 -23.53 19.56
CA ILE A 512 -8.61 -22.39 20.47
C ILE A 512 -7.15 -22.10 20.87
N SER A 513 -6.78 -20.83 20.93
CA SER A 513 -5.46 -20.35 21.38
C SER A 513 -5.14 -20.88 22.77
N THR A 514 -3.94 -21.45 22.98
CA THR A 514 -3.46 -21.90 24.30
C THR A 514 -3.47 -20.82 25.38
N LYS A 515 -3.46 -19.54 25.02
CA LYS A 515 -3.66 -18.42 25.95
C LYS A 515 -5.05 -18.39 26.58
N SER A 516 -6.09 -18.83 25.86
CA SER A 516 -7.45 -18.86 26.41
C SER A 516 -7.67 -20.02 27.38
N ALA A 517 -6.94 -21.11 27.25
CA ALA A 517 -7.04 -22.25 28.16
C ALA A 517 -6.44 -21.94 29.54
N ASP A 518 -5.31 -21.26 29.59
CA ASP A 518 -4.69 -20.83 30.83
C ASP A 518 -5.50 -19.72 31.52
N GLU A 519 -6.04 -18.77 30.75
CA GLU A 519 -6.94 -17.73 31.28
C GLU A 519 -8.26 -18.30 31.77
N GLU A 520 -8.80 -19.33 31.11
CA GLU A 520 -10.03 -20.00 31.52
C GLU A 520 -9.82 -20.89 32.77
N LEU A 521 -8.64 -21.51 32.90
CA LEU A 521 -8.26 -22.22 34.12
C LEU A 521 -8.08 -21.27 35.32
N GLU A 522 -7.43 -20.14 35.08
CA GLU A 522 -7.23 -19.09 36.08
C GLU A 522 -8.56 -18.41 36.49
N PHE A 523 -9.47 -18.21 35.53
CA PHE A 523 -10.82 -17.72 35.78
C PHE A 523 -11.66 -18.74 36.58
N ARG A 524 -11.61 -20.03 36.23
CA ARG A 524 -12.29 -21.12 36.96
C ARG A 524 -11.77 -21.22 38.39
N GLN A 525 -10.46 -21.12 38.59
CA GLN A 525 -9.84 -21.14 39.92
C GLN A 525 -10.29 -19.94 40.77
N LYS A 526 -10.27 -18.73 40.19
CA LYS A 526 -10.75 -17.52 40.87
C LYS A 526 -12.25 -17.56 41.17
N ALA A 527 -13.05 -18.15 40.28
CA ALA A 527 -14.49 -18.29 40.52
C ALA A 527 -14.78 -19.29 41.65
N LEU A 528 -14.02 -20.39 41.75
CA LEU A 528 -14.12 -21.36 42.88
C LEU A 528 -13.67 -20.73 44.20
N ASP A 529 -12.62 -19.92 44.20
CA ASP A 529 -12.10 -19.23 45.40
C ASP A 529 -13.06 -18.15 45.91
N ILE A 530 -13.82 -17.48 45.02
CA ILE A 530 -14.75 -16.42 45.41
C ILE A 530 -16.12 -16.96 45.81
N PHE A 531 -16.64 -17.98 45.11
CA PHE A 531 -18.04 -18.44 45.26
C PHE A 531 -18.19 -19.80 45.91
N GLY A 532 -17.10 -20.53 46.13
CA GLY A 532 -17.12 -21.88 46.73
C GLY A 532 -17.56 -23.00 45.76
N SER A 533 -17.12 -24.23 46.03
CA SER A 533 -17.35 -25.42 45.17
C SER A 533 -18.82 -25.79 44.96
N ASP A 534 -19.71 -25.39 45.84
CA ASP A 534 -21.12 -25.74 45.81
C ASP A 534 -22.01 -24.77 45.00
N ALA A 535 -21.49 -23.60 44.68
CA ALA A 535 -22.23 -22.53 43.97
C ALA A 535 -21.92 -22.43 42.46
N VAL A 536 -20.83 -23.05 41.96
CA VAL A 536 -20.36 -22.90 40.60
C VAL A 536 -20.45 -24.22 39.85
N LYS A 537 -21.36 -24.30 38.86
CA LYS A 537 -21.42 -25.40 37.89
C LYS A 537 -20.94 -24.87 36.54
N PHE A 538 -19.82 -25.41 36.05
CA PHE A 538 -19.34 -25.15 34.69
C PHE A 538 -20.04 -26.14 33.74
N THR A 539 -20.80 -25.64 32.78
CA THR A 539 -21.42 -26.39 31.67
C THR A 539 -20.54 -26.40 30.44
#